data_4d846807d0e6dcbd5cba48544c67e4be
#
_entry.id   4d846807d0e6dcbd5cba48544c67e4be
#
_cell.length_a   1.000
_cell.length_b   1.000
_cell.length_c   1.000
_cell.angle_alpha   90.00
_cell.angle_beta   90.00
_cell.angle_gamma   90.00
#
_symmetry.space_group_name_H-M   'P 1'
#
loop_
_entity.id
_entity.type
_entity.pdbx_description
1 polymer ?
#
loop_
_entity_poly.entity_id
_entity_poly.type
_entity_poly.pdbx_seq_one_letter_code
_entity_poly.pdbx_strand_id
1 'polypeptide(L)'
;MSSTTHHPHVKVIEGMTAAAISGDKDALAKIFTDDMQFHVRGPLPKVGDHDGVDGFTDVIGTIFELTNGDVNIEALLISADDTWATEWEHAVLGRNGQKLDTHNVFAYRFEGDRIAEMWMVCTAPAGSEAFWS
;
A
#
# COMPACT_ATOMS: atom_id res chain seq x y z
N MET A 1 25.88 -1.71 5.61
CA MET A 1 24.45 -1.98 5.52
C MET A 1 23.67 -0.87 6.20
N SER A 2 23.00 -0.07 5.44
CA SER A 2 22.30 1.09 5.97
C SER A 2 20.81 0.89 6.14
N SER A 3 20.26 -0.09 5.45
CA SER A 3 18.83 -0.38 5.50
C SER A 3 18.45 -0.99 6.84
N THR A 4 17.48 -0.41 7.52
CA THR A 4 17.08 -0.88 8.83
C THR A 4 15.60 -0.64 9.06
N THR A 5 15.08 -1.34 10.09
CA THR A 5 13.72 -1.10 10.60
C THR A 5 13.64 0.15 11.49
N HIS A 6 14.77 0.80 11.73
CA HIS A 6 14.86 1.99 12.59
C HIS A 6 15.02 3.31 11.83
N HIS A 7 15.13 3.24 10.51
CA HIS A 7 15.25 4.46 9.71
C HIS A 7 13.97 5.32 9.85
N PRO A 8 14.10 6.65 9.92
CA PRO A 8 12.94 7.55 10.07
C PRO A 8 11.84 7.34 9.03
N HIS A 9 12.19 6.89 7.81
CA HIS A 9 11.19 6.63 6.77
C HIS A 9 10.24 5.48 7.11
N VAL A 10 10.61 4.59 8.02
CA VAL A 10 9.70 3.54 8.51
C VAL A 10 8.46 4.18 9.14
N LYS A 11 8.65 5.24 9.93
CA LYS A 11 7.52 5.94 10.55
C LYS A 11 6.67 6.68 9.53
N VAL A 12 7.27 7.18 8.46
CA VAL A 12 6.51 7.81 7.37
C VAL A 12 5.59 6.78 6.73
N ILE A 13 6.08 5.58 6.47
CA ILE A 13 5.27 4.48 5.90
C ILE A 13 4.16 4.05 6.86
N GLU A 14 4.47 3.92 8.14
CA GLU A 14 3.45 3.59 9.16
C GLU A 14 2.37 4.66 9.23
N GLY A 15 2.76 5.93 9.18
CA GLY A 15 1.82 7.05 9.14
C GLY A 15 0.96 7.06 7.88
N MET A 16 1.55 6.70 6.74
CA MET A 16 0.82 6.58 5.47
C MET A 16 -0.25 5.48 5.57
N THR A 17 0.10 4.33 6.11
CA THR A 17 -0.85 3.23 6.28
C THR A 17 -2.00 3.64 7.20
N ALA A 18 -1.71 4.28 8.33
CA ALA A 18 -2.75 4.75 9.26
C ALA A 18 -3.67 5.78 8.58
N ALA A 19 -3.12 6.72 7.83
CA ALA A 19 -3.90 7.71 7.11
C ALA A 19 -4.76 7.07 6.01
N ALA A 20 -4.22 6.06 5.31
CA ALA A 20 -4.97 5.33 4.29
C ALA A 20 -6.18 4.60 4.89
N ILE A 21 -5.98 3.92 6.00
CA ILE A 21 -7.05 3.17 6.68
C ILE A 21 -8.13 4.12 7.21
N SER A 22 -7.74 5.26 7.77
CA SER A 22 -8.68 6.22 8.33
C SER A 22 -9.32 7.14 7.29
N GLY A 23 -8.84 7.09 6.04
CA GLY A 23 -9.35 7.97 4.98
C GLY A 23 -8.89 9.42 5.14
N ASP A 24 -7.77 9.68 5.81
CA ASP A 24 -7.26 11.02 6.05
C ASP A 24 -6.47 11.52 4.84
N LYS A 25 -7.17 12.03 3.87
CA LYS A 25 -6.59 12.51 2.59
C LYS A 25 -5.63 13.68 2.79
N ASP A 26 -5.90 14.56 3.75
CA ASP A 26 -5.04 15.70 4.02
C ASP A 26 -3.68 15.24 4.57
N ALA A 27 -3.67 14.24 5.44
CA ALA A 27 -2.43 13.65 5.94
C ALA A 27 -1.65 12.98 4.79
N LEU A 28 -2.33 12.25 3.92
CA LEU A 28 -1.70 11.62 2.75
C LEU A 28 -1.09 12.65 1.80
N ALA A 29 -1.75 13.78 1.60
CA ALA A 29 -1.23 14.84 0.74
C ALA A 29 0.09 15.44 1.28
N LYS A 30 0.33 15.36 2.58
CA LYS A 30 1.60 15.80 3.18
C LYS A 30 2.69 14.74 3.09
N ILE A 31 2.30 13.47 3.04
CA ILE A 31 3.24 12.33 2.99
C ILE A 31 3.73 12.10 1.56
N PHE A 32 2.85 12.27 0.57
CA PHE A 32 3.19 12.07 -0.84
C PHE A 32 3.72 13.36 -1.47
N THR A 33 4.63 13.21 -2.44
CA THR A 33 4.94 14.36 -3.32
C THR A 33 3.73 14.64 -4.22
N ASP A 34 3.66 15.86 -4.75
CA ASP A 34 2.53 16.26 -5.60
C ASP A 34 2.42 15.40 -6.87
N ASP A 35 3.55 14.90 -7.37
CA ASP A 35 3.63 14.07 -8.57
C ASP A 35 3.85 12.58 -8.26
N MET A 36 3.51 12.15 -7.05
CA MET A 36 3.67 10.75 -6.65
C MET A 36 2.99 9.81 -7.64
N GLN A 37 3.67 8.72 -7.97
CA GLN A 37 3.16 7.65 -8.83
C GLN A 37 2.93 6.39 -8.01
N PHE A 38 1.74 5.81 -8.15
CA PHE A 38 1.38 4.57 -7.47
C PHE A 38 1.13 3.49 -8.51
N HIS A 39 1.94 2.43 -8.47
CA HIS A 39 1.90 1.32 -9.43
C HIS A 39 1.31 0.09 -8.77
N VAL A 40 0.17 -0.37 -9.27
CA VAL A 40 -0.49 -1.59 -8.79
C VAL A 40 -0.25 -2.70 -9.78
N ARG A 41 0.34 -3.80 -9.32
CA ARG A 41 0.76 -4.92 -10.17
C ARG A 41 0.19 -6.24 -9.64
N GLY A 42 -0.22 -7.10 -10.58
CA GLY A 42 -0.81 -8.39 -10.29
C GLY A 42 -2.34 -8.33 -10.24
N PRO A 43 -3.01 -9.44 -9.92
CA PRO A 43 -4.46 -9.49 -9.89
C PRO A 43 -5.01 -8.82 -8.63
N LEU A 44 -5.07 -7.50 -8.67
CA LEU A 44 -5.56 -6.62 -7.63
C LEU A 44 -6.59 -5.67 -8.26
N PRO A 45 -7.49 -5.07 -7.46
CA PRO A 45 -8.35 -4.01 -7.99
C PRO A 45 -7.52 -2.85 -8.53
N LYS A 46 -7.93 -2.29 -9.66
CA LYS A 46 -7.31 -1.10 -10.24
C LYS A 46 -5.84 -1.31 -10.64
N VAL A 47 -5.51 -2.46 -11.21
CA VAL A 47 -4.16 -2.70 -11.76
C VAL A 47 -3.80 -1.58 -12.72
N GLY A 48 -2.55 -1.09 -12.65
CA GLY A 48 -2.04 -0.02 -13.50
C GLY A 48 -1.34 1.06 -12.71
N ASP A 49 -1.14 2.20 -13.34
CA ASP A 49 -0.44 3.35 -12.78
C ASP A 49 -1.43 4.44 -12.40
N HIS A 50 -1.25 5.02 -11.23
CA HIS A 50 -2.15 6.02 -10.68
C HIS A 50 -1.37 7.23 -10.19
N ASP A 51 -1.96 8.43 -10.33
CA ASP A 51 -1.29 9.68 -10.06
C ASP A 51 -1.71 10.28 -8.73
N GLY A 52 -0.73 10.58 -7.89
CA GLY A 52 -0.89 11.41 -6.71
C GLY A 52 -1.81 10.85 -5.64
N VAL A 53 -2.19 11.71 -4.71
CA VAL A 53 -3.05 11.33 -3.59
C VAL A 53 -4.43 10.87 -4.07
N ASP A 54 -4.96 11.47 -5.14
CA ASP A 54 -6.27 11.10 -5.67
C ASP A 54 -6.25 9.70 -6.27
N GLY A 55 -5.20 9.37 -7.03
CA GLY A 55 -5.03 8.03 -7.60
C GLY A 55 -4.87 6.97 -6.51
N PHE A 56 -4.09 7.27 -5.49
CA PHE A 56 -3.89 6.38 -4.36
C PHE A 56 -5.21 6.14 -3.61
N THR A 57 -5.93 7.20 -3.26
CA THR A 57 -7.19 7.07 -2.51
C THR A 57 -8.27 6.37 -3.31
N ASP A 58 -8.26 6.50 -4.64
CA ASP A 58 -9.19 5.77 -5.51
C ASP A 58 -8.94 4.26 -5.43
N VAL A 59 -7.68 3.82 -5.49
CA VAL A 59 -7.32 2.40 -5.37
C VAL A 59 -7.73 1.85 -4.00
N ILE A 60 -7.32 2.52 -2.94
CA ILE A 60 -7.59 2.06 -1.57
C ILE A 60 -9.10 2.07 -1.29
N GLY A 61 -9.80 3.12 -1.72
CA GLY A 61 -11.25 3.22 -1.56
C GLY A 61 -11.98 2.09 -2.29
N THR A 62 -11.51 1.70 -3.48
CA THR A 62 -12.07 0.59 -4.23
C THR A 62 -11.90 -0.72 -3.48
N ILE A 63 -10.74 -0.97 -2.88
CA ILE A 63 -10.51 -2.17 -2.07
C ILE A 63 -11.48 -2.21 -0.88
N PHE A 64 -11.64 -1.09 -0.16
CA PHE A 64 -12.57 -1.02 0.97
C PHE A 64 -14.01 -1.20 0.53
N GLU A 65 -14.40 -0.67 -0.61
CA GLU A 65 -15.75 -0.81 -1.17
C GLU A 65 -16.04 -2.27 -1.55
N LEU A 66 -15.13 -2.91 -2.28
CA LEU A 66 -15.31 -4.29 -2.75
C LEU A 66 -15.32 -5.30 -1.61
N THR A 67 -14.65 -5.01 -0.51
CA THR A 67 -14.61 -5.86 0.68
C THR A 67 -15.63 -5.47 1.73
N ASN A 68 -16.41 -4.42 1.48
CA ASN A 68 -17.34 -3.86 2.45
C ASN A 68 -16.65 -3.54 3.79
N GLY A 69 -15.40 -3.07 3.71
CA GLY A 69 -14.60 -2.71 4.87
C GLY A 69 -13.93 -3.87 5.61
N ASP A 70 -14.11 -5.10 5.14
CA ASP A 70 -13.47 -6.26 5.77
C ASP A 70 -12.01 -6.37 5.31
N VAL A 71 -11.19 -5.48 5.86
CA VAL A 71 -9.77 -5.35 5.54
C VAL A 71 -8.98 -5.42 6.83
N ASN A 72 -8.16 -6.45 6.99
CA ASN A 72 -7.31 -6.65 8.16
C ASN A 72 -5.88 -6.78 7.67
N ILE A 73 -5.05 -5.81 8.00
CA ILE A 73 -3.67 -5.78 7.53
C ILE A 73 -2.70 -5.62 8.69
N GLU A 74 -1.52 -6.20 8.52
CA GLU A 74 -0.43 -6.13 9.47
C GLU A 74 0.88 -5.99 8.72
N ALA A 75 1.67 -4.98 9.05
CA ALA A 75 3.01 -4.85 8.52
C ALA A 75 3.93 -5.83 9.27
N LEU A 76 4.48 -6.79 8.54
CA LEU A 76 5.38 -7.80 9.11
C LEU A 76 6.81 -7.32 9.18
N LEU A 77 7.22 -6.54 8.18
CA LEU A 77 8.57 -6.01 8.07
C LEU A 77 8.54 -4.75 7.24
N ILE A 78 9.15 -3.70 7.75
CA ILE A 78 9.42 -2.48 7.00
C ILE A 78 10.90 -2.18 7.14
N SER A 79 11.60 -2.01 6.01
CA SER A 79 13.02 -1.69 5.98
C SER A 79 13.24 -0.53 5.02
N ALA A 80 14.09 0.41 5.41
CA ALA A 80 14.29 1.64 4.65
C ALA A 80 15.71 2.16 4.72
N ASP A 81 16.10 2.89 3.68
CA ASP A 81 17.23 3.82 3.71
C ASP A 81 16.72 5.19 3.25
N ASP A 82 17.63 6.12 2.94
CA ASP A 82 17.25 7.49 2.60
C ASP A 82 16.41 7.59 1.32
N THR A 83 16.54 6.65 0.39
CA THR A 83 15.88 6.70 -0.93
C THR A 83 14.84 5.61 -1.09
N TRP A 84 15.10 4.39 -0.64
CA TRP A 84 14.27 3.23 -0.91
C TRP A 84 13.72 2.60 0.36
N ALA A 85 12.54 2.01 0.25
CA ALA A 85 11.96 1.21 1.33
C ALA A 85 11.19 0.04 0.77
N THR A 86 11.01 -0.98 1.59
CA THR A 86 10.18 -2.12 1.28
C THR A 86 9.37 -2.53 2.49
N GLU A 87 8.18 -3.08 2.22
CA GLU A 87 7.28 -3.55 3.26
C GLU A 87 6.66 -4.88 2.85
N TRP A 88 6.66 -5.84 3.77
CA TRP A 88 5.86 -7.05 3.66
C TRP A 88 4.61 -6.88 4.50
N GLU A 89 3.46 -7.06 3.89
CA GLU A 89 2.16 -6.91 4.53
C GLU A 89 1.43 -8.25 4.53
N HIS A 90 0.91 -8.63 5.68
CA HIS A 90 -0.05 -9.71 5.78
C HIS A 90 -1.45 -9.11 5.70
N ALA A 91 -2.26 -9.61 4.80
CA ALA A 91 -3.62 -9.11 4.59
C ALA A 91 -4.62 -10.27 4.66
N VAL A 92 -5.67 -10.07 5.44
CA VAL A 92 -6.83 -10.98 5.46
C VAL A 92 -8.05 -10.17 5.10
N LEU A 93 -8.60 -10.46 3.95
CA LEU A 93 -9.71 -9.69 3.37
C LEU A 93 -10.93 -10.59 3.22
N GLY A 94 -12.12 -9.99 3.32
CA GLY A 94 -13.38 -10.69 3.09
C GLY A 94 -14.15 -10.08 1.94
N ARG A 95 -14.77 -10.91 1.11
CA ARG A 95 -15.63 -10.47 0.00
C ARG A 95 -16.57 -11.58 -0.39
N ASN A 96 -17.87 -11.27 -0.44
CA ASN A 96 -18.89 -12.24 -0.89
C ASN A 96 -18.83 -13.58 -0.14
N GLY A 97 -18.59 -13.54 1.18
CA GLY A 97 -18.50 -14.74 2.00
C GLY A 97 -17.19 -15.51 1.89
N GLN A 98 -16.25 -15.02 1.09
CA GLN A 98 -14.93 -15.63 0.91
C GLN A 98 -13.86 -14.85 1.69
N LYS A 99 -12.79 -15.52 2.04
CA LYS A 99 -11.62 -14.92 2.68
C LYS A 99 -10.39 -15.07 1.79
N LEU A 100 -9.60 -14.01 1.73
CA LEU A 100 -8.27 -14.05 1.11
C LEU A 100 -7.25 -13.79 2.21
N ASP A 101 -6.41 -14.78 2.47
CA ASP A 101 -5.27 -14.67 3.38
C ASP A 101 -4.02 -14.63 2.51
N THR A 102 -3.39 -13.48 2.43
CA THR A 102 -2.31 -13.27 1.48
C THR A 102 -1.25 -12.32 2.02
N HIS A 103 -0.17 -12.18 1.26
CA HIS A 103 0.86 -11.19 1.52
C HIS A 103 1.00 -10.30 0.31
N ASN A 104 1.21 -9.00 0.56
CA ASN A 104 1.56 -8.05 -0.48
C ASN A 104 2.94 -7.47 -0.16
N VAL A 105 3.66 -7.12 -1.21
CA VAL A 105 4.94 -6.41 -1.07
C VAL A 105 4.73 -5.00 -1.59
N PHE A 106 5.17 -4.03 -0.79
CA PHE A 106 5.22 -2.64 -1.21
C PHE A 106 6.67 -2.21 -1.35
N ALA A 107 6.94 -1.44 -2.37
CA ALA A 107 8.23 -0.77 -2.52
C ALA A 107 7.97 0.74 -2.61
N TYR A 108 8.90 1.53 -2.10
CA TYR A 108 8.76 2.98 -2.03
C TYR A 108 10.04 3.65 -2.46
N ARG A 109 9.91 4.78 -3.15
CA ARG A 109 11.01 5.70 -3.40
C ARG A 109 10.70 7.03 -2.73
N PHE A 110 11.66 7.53 -1.98
CA PHE A 110 11.53 8.79 -1.25
C PHE A 110 12.28 9.92 -1.95
N GLU A 111 11.72 11.11 -1.84
CA GLU A 111 12.40 12.37 -2.13
C GLU A 111 12.34 13.19 -0.84
N GLY A 112 13.48 13.30 -0.17
CA GLY A 112 13.50 13.82 1.19
C GLY A 112 12.69 12.92 2.12
N ASP A 113 11.74 13.49 2.83
CA ASP A 113 10.89 12.76 3.77
C ASP A 113 9.51 12.43 3.18
N ARG A 114 9.34 12.59 1.87
CA ARG A 114 8.06 12.33 1.21
C ARG A 114 8.18 11.17 0.22
N ILE A 115 7.11 10.41 0.11
CA ILE A 115 7.02 9.29 -0.83
C ILE A 115 6.74 9.84 -2.22
N ALA A 116 7.66 9.58 -3.16
CA ALA A 116 7.56 10.05 -4.54
C ALA A 116 7.09 8.97 -5.50
N GLU A 117 7.27 7.70 -5.15
CA GLU A 117 6.83 6.58 -5.98
C GLU A 117 6.58 5.37 -5.09
N MET A 118 5.57 4.58 -5.46
CA MET A 118 5.13 3.46 -4.66
C MET A 118 4.65 2.33 -5.56
N TRP A 119 5.00 1.11 -5.21
CA TRP A 119 4.56 -0.11 -5.90
C TRP A 119 3.83 -1.00 -4.91
N MET A 120 2.70 -1.56 -5.34
CA MET A 120 1.97 -2.59 -4.62
C MET A 120 1.93 -3.84 -5.47
N VAL A 121 2.48 -4.93 -4.97
CA VAL A 121 2.64 -6.17 -5.73
C VAL A 121 2.04 -7.33 -4.96
N CYS A 122 1.16 -8.07 -5.63
CA CYS A 122 0.56 -9.28 -5.10
C CYS A 122 1.55 -10.44 -5.17
N THR A 123 1.71 -11.20 -4.07
CA THR A 123 2.64 -12.34 -4.03
C THR A 123 1.96 -13.69 -4.31
N ALA A 124 0.61 -13.73 -4.32
CA ALA A 124 -0.15 -14.96 -4.53
C ALA A 124 -1.19 -14.73 -5.63
N PRO A 125 -0.75 -14.67 -6.92
CA PRO A 125 -1.66 -14.27 -8.00
C PRO A 125 -2.87 -15.16 -8.20
N ALA A 126 -2.72 -16.47 -8.10
CA ALA A 126 -3.84 -17.38 -8.36
C ALA A 126 -5.00 -17.21 -7.37
N GLY A 127 -4.71 -17.15 -6.09
CA GLY A 127 -5.71 -16.94 -5.05
C GLY A 127 -6.35 -15.56 -5.14
N SER A 128 -5.54 -14.56 -5.40
CA SER A 128 -6.02 -13.17 -5.53
C SER A 128 -6.91 -12.99 -6.74
N GLU A 129 -6.58 -13.59 -7.87
CA GLU A 129 -7.38 -13.51 -9.08
C GLU A 129 -8.80 -14.08 -8.84
N ALA A 130 -8.90 -15.25 -8.21
CA ALA A 130 -10.19 -15.86 -7.88
C ALA A 130 -10.99 -14.99 -6.92
N PHE A 131 -10.35 -14.42 -5.92
CA PHE A 131 -11.01 -13.60 -4.89
C PHE A 131 -11.59 -12.31 -5.49
N TRP A 132 -10.86 -11.66 -6.37
CA TRP A 132 -11.26 -10.36 -6.94
C TRP A 132 -12.14 -10.48 -8.19
N SER A 133 -12.33 -11.69 -8.70
CA SER A 133 -13.16 -11.92 -9.88
C SER A 133 -14.66 -11.73 -9.65
#